data_a9919417cdc56c8b1ad802db3b0e2c0c
#
_entry.id   a9919417cdc56c8b1ad802db3b0e2c0c
#
_cell.length_a   1.000
_cell.length_b   1.000
_cell.length_c   1.000
_cell.angle_alpha   90.00
_cell.angle_beta   90.00
_cell.angle_gamma   90.00
#
_symmetry.space_group_name_H-M   'P 1'
#
loop_
_entity.id
_entity.type
_entity.pdbx_description
1 polymer ?
#
loop_
_entity_poly.entity_id
_entity_poly.type
_entity_poly.pdbx_seq_one_letter_code
_entity_poly.pdbx_strand_id
1 'polypeptide(L)'
;MARAAWGAELVAKGQDKGGAFERVESAIERGGLVPVELRYTTQTAREREKLILQIERDGRGKVPAVMSREAVVERLVGASLNTGQRSAAELILTTQNRVVAVQGFAGTGKSHMLNTAKAEIEGAGYQVRALAPYGSQVKALRELGVESNTLASFLKAKDKAIDAKTVLVIDEAGVVPARLMQQALQVAEKAGARVVLVGDTAQTKAIEAGRPFDQLQAAGMSTARMDEIQRQKDPVLKEAVELAAKGATTASLDRMKRLVQVENAHERRGAVPKYLVQIPAAERERTL
;
A
#
# COMPACT_ATOMS: atom_id res chain seq x y z
N MET A 1 30.03 -4.10 -2.47
CA MET A 1 28.96 -4.63 -1.58
C MET A 1 27.75 -5.18 -2.35
N ALA A 2 27.22 -4.53 -3.39
CA ALA A 2 26.05 -5.03 -4.15
C ALA A 2 26.29 -6.37 -4.88
N ARG A 3 27.48 -6.58 -5.48
CA ARG A 3 27.87 -7.88 -6.09
C ARG A 3 27.79 -9.01 -5.07
N ALA A 4 28.31 -8.78 -3.86
CA ALA A 4 28.30 -9.76 -2.77
C ALA A 4 26.88 -10.09 -2.29
N ALA A 5 26.00 -9.10 -2.21
CA ALA A 5 24.62 -9.29 -1.78
C ALA A 5 23.84 -10.18 -2.76
N TRP A 6 23.97 -9.96 -4.07
CA TRP A 6 23.26 -10.76 -5.08
C TRP A 6 23.86 -12.16 -5.22
N GLY A 7 25.19 -12.29 -5.13
CA GLY A 7 25.84 -13.58 -5.05
C GLY A 7 25.38 -14.40 -3.84
N ALA A 8 25.21 -13.76 -2.68
CA ALA A 8 24.66 -14.38 -1.47
C ALA A 8 23.20 -14.82 -1.64
N GLU A 9 22.38 -14.07 -2.35
CA GLU A 9 20.99 -14.46 -2.66
C GLU A 9 20.92 -15.70 -3.56
N LEU A 10 21.80 -15.81 -4.56
CA LEU A 10 21.89 -17.00 -5.41
C LEU A 10 22.36 -18.23 -4.63
N VAL A 11 23.31 -18.05 -3.70
CA VAL A 11 23.76 -19.12 -2.80
C VAL A 11 22.61 -19.57 -1.87
N ALA A 12 21.82 -18.63 -1.33
CA ALA A 12 20.64 -18.94 -0.52
C ALA A 12 19.56 -19.72 -1.28
N LYS A 13 19.55 -19.62 -2.63
CA LYS A 13 18.69 -20.41 -3.53
C LYS A 13 19.30 -21.76 -3.93
N GLY A 14 20.33 -22.24 -3.23
CA GLY A 14 20.91 -23.56 -3.41
C GLY A 14 22.02 -23.64 -4.48
N GLN A 15 22.58 -22.51 -4.92
CA GLN A 15 23.74 -22.52 -5.83
C GLN A 15 25.03 -22.52 -5.03
N ASP A 16 26.09 -23.18 -5.62
CA ASP A 16 27.40 -23.09 -5.04
C ASP A 16 27.97 -21.66 -5.10
N LYS A 17 28.86 -21.32 -4.15
CA LYS A 17 29.35 -19.95 -3.96
C LYS A 17 30.15 -19.44 -5.17
N GLY A 18 30.97 -20.28 -5.80
CA GLY A 18 31.78 -19.90 -6.97
C GLY A 18 30.90 -19.62 -8.18
N GLY A 19 30.02 -20.54 -8.54
CA GLY A 19 29.10 -20.40 -9.66
C GLY A 19 28.10 -19.26 -9.50
N ALA A 20 27.73 -18.90 -8.27
CA ALA A 20 26.88 -17.75 -8.02
C ALA A 20 27.58 -16.42 -8.38
N PHE A 21 28.86 -16.26 -8.02
CA PHE A 21 29.61 -15.03 -8.35
C PHE A 21 29.93 -14.93 -9.84
N GLU A 22 30.31 -16.01 -10.50
CA GLU A 22 30.54 -16.04 -11.96
C GLU A 22 29.29 -15.64 -12.76
N ARG A 23 28.10 -16.08 -12.32
CA ARG A 23 26.84 -15.68 -12.96
C ARG A 23 26.55 -14.18 -12.79
N VAL A 24 26.88 -13.61 -11.63
CA VAL A 24 26.73 -12.15 -11.41
C VAL A 24 27.65 -11.39 -12.35
N GLU A 25 28.91 -11.75 -12.46
CA GLU A 25 29.88 -11.09 -13.34
C GLU A 25 29.49 -11.23 -14.81
N SER A 26 29.15 -12.44 -15.24
CA SER A 26 28.67 -12.69 -16.60
C SER A 26 27.37 -11.91 -16.92
N ALA A 27 26.49 -11.71 -15.96
CA ALA A 27 25.29 -10.89 -16.16
C ALA A 27 25.60 -9.39 -16.25
N ILE A 28 26.63 -8.91 -15.55
CA ILE A 28 27.13 -7.52 -15.68
C ILE A 28 27.74 -7.31 -17.05
N GLU A 29 28.64 -8.20 -17.47
CA GLU A 29 29.33 -8.13 -18.77
C GLU A 29 28.37 -8.16 -19.95
N ARG A 30 27.32 -8.97 -19.90
CA ARG A 30 26.29 -9.05 -20.93
C ARG A 30 25.24 -7.92 -20.87
N GLY A 31 25.41 -6.94 -19.99
CA GLY A 31 24.47 -5.83 -19.83
C GLY A 31 23.11 -6.22 -19.22
N GLY A 32 22.97 -7.44 -18.69
CA GLY A 32 21.78 -7.91 -18.00
C GLY A 32 21.59 -7.28 -16.60
N LEU A 33 22.67 -6.71 -16.06
CA LEU A 33 22.66 -5.92 -14.83
C LEU A 33 23.19 -4.52 -15.11
N VAL A 34 22.48 -3.51 -14.63
CA VAL A 34 22.88 -2.10 -14.75
C VAL A 34 23.17 -1.51 -13.38
N PRO A 35 24.24 -0.72 -13.25
CA PRO A 35 24.56 -0.06 -11.99
C PRO A 35 23.54 1.04 -11.68
N VAL A 36 23.14 1.13 -10.40
CA VAL A 36 22.33 2.23 -9.86
C VAL A 36 22.98 2.64 -8.55
N GLU A 37 23.72 3.73 -8.55
CA GLU A 37 24.56 4.15 -7.44
C GLU A 37 25.51 3.03 -6.98
N LEU A 38 25.39 2.58 -5.72
CA LEU A 38 26.20 1.47 -5.17
C LEU A 38 25.52 0.09 -5.29
N ARG A 39 24.50 -0.06 -6.14
CA ARG A 39 23.70 -1.29 -6.31
C ARG A 39 23.59 -1.66 -7.78
N TYR A 40 23.09 -2.85 -8.02
CA TYR A 40 22.73 -3.32 -9.36
C TYR A 40 21.26 -3.65 -9.41
N THR A 41 20.63 -3.39 -10.54
CA THR A 41 19.27 -3.84 -10.89
C THR A 41 19.30 -4.53 -12.25
N THR A 42 18.28 -5.32 -12.56
CA THR A 42 18.15 -5.90 -13.90
C THR A 42 17.60 -4.86 -14.87
N GLN A 43 17.97 -4.99 -16.15
CA GLN A 43 17.39 -4.15 -17.21
C GLN A 43 15.86 -4.26 -17.22
N THR A 44 15.32 -5.46 -17.09
CA THR A 44 13.88 -5.72 -17.02
C THR A 44 13.20 -5.00 -15.82
N ALA A 45 13.83 -4.99 -14.65
CA ALA A 45 13.28 -4.26 -13.50
C ALA A 45 13.24 -2.76 -13.74
N ARG A 46 14.32 -2.20 -14.33
CA ARG A 46 14.40 -0.79 -14.68
C ARG A 46 13.36 -0.38 -15.72
N GLU A 47 13.16 -1.18 -16.75
CA GLU A 47 12.14 -0.94 -17.79
C GLU A 47 10.73 -0.98 -17.20
N ARG A 48 10.47 -1.92 -16.29
CA ARG A 48 9.20 -2.03 -15.56
C ARG A 48 8.90 -0.79 -14.73
N GLU A 49 9.86 -0.32 -13.97
CA GLU A 49 9.72 0.89 -13.15
C GLU A 49 9.46 2.12 -14.03
N LYS A 50 10.21 2.27 -15.14
CA LYS A 50 9.97 3.34 -16.12
C LYS A 50 8.55 3.28 -16.68
N LEU A 51 8.08 2.09 -17.05
CA LEU A 51 6.74 1.93 -17.63
C LEU A 51 5.63 2.27 -16.63
N ILE A 52 5.79 1.89 -15.34
CA ILE A 52 4.86 2.28 -14.28
C ILE A 52 4.74 3.80 -14.19
N LEU A 53 5.87 4.49 -14.14
CA LEU A 53 5.91 5.96 -14.07
C LEU A 53 5.34 6.61 -15.35
N GLN A 54 5.59 6.02 -16.50
CA GLN A 54 5.06 6.50 -17.77
C GLN A 54 3.53 6.39 -17.83
N ILE A 55 2.94 5.23 -17.48
CA ILE A 55 1.48 5.03 -17.46
C ILE A 55 0.79 6.05 -16.54
N GLU A 56 1.36 6.31 -15.37
CA GLU A 56 0.81 7.33 -14.46
C GLU A 56 0.88 8.72 -15.10
N ARG A 57 2.03 9.11 -15.63
CA ARG A 57 2.24 10.43 -16.26
C ARG A 57 1.33 10.65 -17.47
N ASP A 58 1.25 9.67 -18.35
CA ASP A 58 0.43 9.73 -19.56
C ASP A 58 -1.07 9.67 -19.24
N GLY A 59 -1.44 9.14 -18.08
CA GLY A 59 -2.79 9.10 -17.57
C GLY A 59 -3.29 10.38 -16.90
N ARG A 60 -2.43 11.40 -16.73
CA ARG A 60 -2.83 12.68 -16.12
C ARG A 60 -3.78 13.46 -17.03
N GLY A 61 -4.93 13.89 -16.49
CA GLY A 61 -5.97 14.60 -17.23
C GLY A 61 -6.66 13.77 -18.32
N LYS A 62 -6.59 12.43 -18.27
CA LYS A 62 -7.09 11.54 -19.33
C LYS A 62 -8.43 10.87 -19.03
N VAL A 63 -8.99 11.07 -17.88
CA VAL A 63 -10.32 10.52 -17.51
C VAL A 63 -11.24 11.63 -17.02
N PRO A 64 -12.56 11.56 -17.28
CA PRO A 64 -13.50 12.54 -16.74
C PRO A 64 -13.56 12.43 -15.23
N ALA A 65 -13.75 13.53 -14.50
CA ALA A 65 -14.04 13.45 -13.06
C ALA A 65 -15.29 12.59 -12.81
N VAL A 66 -15.36 11.93 -11.66
CA VAL A 66 -16.59 11.19 -11.25
C VAL A 66 -17.70 12.20 -11.00
N MET A 67 -17.35 13.31 -10.31
CA MET A 67 -18.26 14.41 -10.02
C MET A 67 -17.55 15.76 -10.19
N SER A 68 -18.34 16.83 -10.37
CA SER A 68 -17.81 18.20 -10.26
C SER A 68 -17.41 18.52 -8.81
N ARG A 69 -16.54 19.50 -8.64
CA ARG A 69 -16.06 19.89 -7.32
C ARG A 69 -17.21 20.43 -6.45
N GLU A 70 -18.13 21.15 -7.04
CA GLU A 70 -19.33 21.70 -6.35
C GLU A 70 -20.21 20.57 -5.84
N ALA A 71 -20.49 19.57 -6.66
CA ALA A 71 -21.29 18.40 -6.28
C ALA A 71 -20.62 17.60 -5.14
N VAL A 72 -19.30 17.44 -5.18
CA VAL A 72 -18.56 16.73 -4.11
C VAL A 72 -18.65 17.49 -2.78
N VAL A 73 -18.49 18.83 -2.80
CA VAL A 73 -18.62 19.64 -1.60
C VAL A 73 -20.01 19.46 -0.98
N GLU A 74 -21.07 19.55 -1.79
CA GLU A 74 -22.46 19.38 -1.34
C GLU A 74 -22.69 17.97 -0.77
N ARG A 75 -22.27 16.93 -1.47
CA ARG A 75 -22.45 15.53 -1.07
C ARG A 75 -21.71 15.16 0.20
N LEU A 76 -20.52 15.71 0.42
CA LEU A 76 -19.70 15.41 1.58
C LEU A 76 -20.00 16.29 2.81
N VAL A 77 -20.88 17.30 2.74
CA VAL A 77 -21.19 18.20 3.88
C VAL A 77 -21.61 17.43 5.13
N GLY A 78 -22.47 16.43 5.00
CA GLY A 78 -22.97 15.62 6.13
C GLY A 78 -22.11 14.39 6.46
N ALA A 79 -21.04 14.13 5.72
CA ALA A 79 -20.21 12.96 5.94
C ALA A 79 -19.30 13.14 7.16
N SER A 80 -19.27 12.14 8.04
CA SER A 80 -18.42 12.13 9.24
C SER A 80 -16.96 11.81 8.88
N LEU A 81 -16.34 12.69 8.07
CA LEU A 81 -14.95 12.59 7.62
C LEU A 81 -14.11 13.66 8.28
N ASN A 82 -12.92 13.29 8.78
CA ASN A 82 -11.93 14.27 9.17
C ASN A 82 -11.29 14.94 7.93
N THR A 83 -10.45 15.95 8.16
CA THR A 83 -9.85 16.75 7.08
C THR A 83 -9.09 15.88 6.07
N GLY A 84 -8.24 14.95 6.53
CA GLY A 84 -7.47 14.07 5.65
C GLY A 84 -8.36 13.09 4.86
N GLN A 85 -9.37 12.51 5.51
CA GLN A 85 -10.34 11.63 4.87
C GLN A 85 -11.18 12.38 3.83
N ARG A 86 -11.61 13.59 4.14
CA ARG A 86 -12.34 14.46 3.22
C ARG A 86 -11.50 14.80 1.99
N SER A 87 -10.25 15.25 2.18
CA SER A 87 -9.35 15.55 1.07
C SER A 87 -9.08 14.32 0.18
N ALA A 88 -9.00 13.13 0.78
CA ALA A 88 -8.83 11.88 0.02
C ALA A 88 -10.08 11.55 -0.81
N ALA A 89 -11.28 11.65 -0.22
CA ALA A 89 -12.53 11.45 -0.94
C ALA A 89 -12.71 12.48 -2.07
N GLU A 90 -12.45 13.75 -1.80
CA GLU A 90 -12.48 14.83 -2.81
C GLU A 90 -11.53 14.54 -3.97
N LEU A 91 -10.27 14.15 -3.69
CA LEU A 91 -9.31 13.79 -4.74
C LEU A 91 -9.84 12.65 -5.61
N ILE A 92 -10.36 11.57 -5.01
CA ILE A 92 -10.88 10.41 -5.74
C ILE A 92 -12.03 10.81 -6.66
N LEU A 93 -12.93 11.65 -6.19
CA LEU A 93 -14.17 12.01 -6.88
C LEU A 93 -13.97 13.07 -7.96
N THR A 94 -13.04 14.01 -7.75
CA THR A 94 -12.86 15.17 -8.66
C THR A 94 -11.69 15.06 -9.62
N THR A 95 -10.77 14.09 -9.42
CA THR A 95 -9.57 13.98 -10.25
C THR A 95 -9.90 13.62 -11.70
N GLN A 96 -9.14 14.19 -12.62
CA GLN A 96 -9.10 13.79 -14.03
C GLN A 96 -7.90 12.90 -14.34
N ASN A 97 -7.09 12.58 -13.34
CA ASN A 97 -5.95 11.67 -13.51
C ASN A 97 -6.42 10.23 -13.44
N ARG A 98 -5.91 9.38 -14.33
CA ARG A 98 -6.20 7.95 -14.34
C ARG A 98 -5.72 7.27 -13.06
N VAL A 99 -4.56 7.64 -12.53
CA VAL A 99 -3.95 7.06 -11.34
C VAL A 99 -3.77 8.14 -10.28
N VAL A 100 -4.27 7.88 -9.08
CA VAL A 100 -4.10 8.73 -7.90
C VAL A 100 -3.81 7.90 -6.67
N ALA A 101 -3.31 8.53 -5.63
CA ALA A 101 -2.99 7.85 -4.38
C ALA A 101 -3.70 8.43 -3.16
N VAL A 102 -3.92 7.57 -2.19
CA VAL A 102 -4.22 7.91 -0.80
C VAL A 102 -3.14 7.31 0.08
N GLN A 103 -2.30 8.16 0.64
CA GLN A 103 -1.28 7.80 1.62
C GLN A 103 -1.89 7.95 3.02
N GLY A 104 -1.92 6.89 3.81
CA GLY A 104 -2.41 6.98 5.18
C GLY A 104 -1.82 5.93 6.10
N PHE A 105 -1.40 6.32 7.30
CA PHE A 105 -0.90 5.42 8.32
C PHE A 105 -1.93 4.37 8.74
N ALA A 106 -1.48 3.32 9.43
CA ALA A 106 -2.40 2.39 10.06
C ALA A 106 -3.31 3.12 11.06
N GLY A 107 -4.63 2.84 11.01
CA GLY A 107 -5.58 3.45 11.94
C GLY A 107 -6.06 4.86 11.60
N THR A 108 -5.75 5.40 10.42
CA THR A 108 -6.25 6.72 9.97
C THR A 108 -7.69 6.67 9.41
N GLY A 109 -8.31 5.48 9.37
CA GLY A 109 -9.68 5.32 8.89
C GLY A 109 -9.81 5.26 7.37
N LYS A 110 -8.82 4.70 6.66
CA LYS A 110 -8.86 4.47 5.20
C LYS A 110 -10.13 3.75 4.75
N SER A 111 -10.55 2.70 5.48
CA SER A 111 -11.76 1.94 5.16
C SER A 111 -13.04 2.78 5.27
N HIS A 112 -13.12 3.67 6.27
CA HIS A 112 -14.27 4.57 6.43
C HIS A 112 -14.34 5.57 5.27
N MET A 113 -13.23 6.19 4.92
CA MET A 113 -13.12 7.07 3.76
C MET A 113 -13.47 6.35 2.45
N LEU A 114 -12.94 5.14 2.23
CA LEU A 114 -13.24 4.34 1.03
C LEU A 114 -14.71 3.99 0.93
N ASN A 115 -15.37 3.65 2.04
CA ASN A 115 -16.80 3.34 2.06
C ASN A 115 -17.64 4.56 1.67
N THR A 116 -17.28 5.75 2.18
CA THR A 116 -17.95 7.01 1.80
C THR A 116 -17.72 7.31 0.31
N ALA A 117 -16.46 7.25 -0.16
CA ALA A 117 -16.15 7.50 -1.56
C ALA A 117 -16.84 6.49 -2.49
N LYS A 118 -16.93 5.21 -2.10
CA LYS A 118 -17.64 4.16 -2.86
C LYS A 118 -19.10 4.53 -3.08
N ALA A 119 -19.81 4.92 -2.02
CA ALA A 119 -21.23 5.29 -2.14
C ALA A 119 -21.44 6.42 -3.16
N GLU A 120 -20.58 7.42 -3.16
CA GLU A 120 -20.65 8.53 -4.11
C GLU A 120 -20.27 8.13 -5.53
N ILE A 121 -19.24 7.27 -5.71
CA ILE A 121 -18.83 6.72 -7.00
C ILE A 121 -19.98 5.91 -7.62
N GLU A 122 -20.60 5.02 -6.86
CA GLU A 122 -21.71 4.19 -7.32
C GLU A 122 -22.96 5.01 -7.61
N GLY A 123 -23.25 6.01 -6.76
CA GLY A 123 -24.32 6.97 -6.98
C GLY A 123 -24.16 7.81 -8.26
N ALA A 124 -22.94 7.99 -8.74
CA ALA A 124 -22.61 8.65 -10.03
C ALA A 124 -22.62 7.69 -11.23
N GLY A 125 -23.01 6.41 -11.05
CA GLY A 125 -23.11 5.41 -12.11
C GLY A 125 -21.78 4.78 -12.51
N TYR A 126 -20.78 4.82 -11.63
CA TYR A 126 -19.53 4.07 -11.74
C TYR A 126 -19.60 2.81 -10.88
N GLN A 127 -18.73 1.87 -11.12
CA GLN A 127 -18.55 0.69 -10.28
C GLN A 127 -17.21 0.75 -9.53
N VAL A 128 -17.18 0.26 -8.30
CA VAL A 128 -15.96 0.13 -7.52
C VAL A 128 -15.54 -1.31 -7.42
N ARG A 129 -14.31 -1.61 -7.79
CA ARG A 129 -13.67 -2.92 -7.56
C ARG A 129 -12.40 -2.74 -6.77
N ALA A 130 -12.24 -3.53 -5.72
CA ALA A 130 -11.04 -3.47 -4.89
C ALA A 130 -10.15 -4.69 -5.09
N LEU A 131 -8.85 -4.44 -5.11
CA LEU A 131 -7.81 -5.45 -5.19
C LEU A 131 -6.91 -5.31 -3.98
N ALA A 132 -6.50 -6.43 -3.41
CA ALA A 132 -5.55 -6.44 -2.31
C ALA A 132 -4.48 -7.52 -2.52
N PRO A 133 -3.28 -7.39 -1.93
CA PRO A 133 -2.23 -8.39 -2.02
C PRO A 133 -2.62 -9.75 -1.43
N TYR A 134 -3.35 -9.76 -0.31
CA TYR A 134 -3.64 -10.97 0.47
C TYR A 134 -5.12 -11.22 0.68
N GLY A 135 -5.49 -12.51 0.85
CA GLY A 135 -6.89 -12.94 1.02
C GLY A 135 -7.59 -12.40 2.28
N SER A 136 -6.86 -12.17 3.37
CA SER A 136 -7.40 -11.57 4.59
C SER A 136 -7.91 -10.15 4.37
N GLN A 137 -7.19 -9.36 3.59
CA GLN A 137 -7.60 -7.99 3.23
C GLN A 137 -8.80 -8.00 2.29
N VAL A 138 -8.83 -8.94 1.32
CA VAL A 138 -10.01 -9.15 0.45
C VAL A 138 -11.26 -9.44 1.28
N LYS A 139 -11.14 -10.28 2.33
CA LYS A 139 -12.26 -10.56 3.23
C LYS A 139 -12.76 -9.29 3.92
N ALA A 140 -11.87 -8.48 4.48
CA ALA A 140 -12.21 -7.22 5.13
C ALA A 140 -12.89 -6.22 4.16
N LEU A 141 -12.42 -6.12 2.91
CA LEU A 141 -13.05 -5.28 1.89
C LEU A 141 -14.46 -5.77 1.50
N ARG A 142 -14.67 -7.09 1.44
CA ARG A 142 -16.01 -7.66 1.19
C ARG A 142 -16.99 -7.39 2.33
N GLU A 143 -16.52 -7.41 3.57
CA GLU A 143 -17.33 -7.04 4.75
C GLU A 143 -17.81 -5.58 4.69
N LEU A 144 -17.07 -4.71 3.97
CA LEU A 144 -17.49 -3.34 3.64
C LEU A 144 -18.40 -3.27 2.40
N GLY A 145 -18.85 -4.40 1.85
CA GLY A 145 -19.69 -4.43 0.66
C GLY A 145 -18.98 -4.06 -0.64
N VAL A 146 -17.63 -4.16 -0.69
CA VAL A 146 -16.87 -3.86 -1.91
C VAL A 146 -16.58 -5.16 -2.67
N GLU A 147 -16.92 -5.19 -3.97
CA GLU A 147 -16.50 -6.31 -4.82
C GLU A 147 -14.98 -6.37 -4.88
N SER A 148 -14.40 -7.46 -4.37
CA SER A 148 -12.96 -7.53 -4.18
C SER A 148 -12.35 -8.89 -4.46
N ASN A 149 -11.12 -8.87 -4.99
CA ASN A 149 -10.31 -10.02 -5.33
C ASN A 149 -8.86 -9.82 -4.88
N THR A 150 -8.08 -10.89 -4.79
CA THR A 150 -6.64 -10.70 -4.71
C THR A 150 -6.11 -10.17 -6.04
N LEU A 151 -5.10 -9.29 -5.98
CA LEU A 151 -4.48 -8.73 -7.18
C LEU A 151 -3.98 -9.83 -8.13
N ALA A 152 -3.38 -10.88 -7.59
CA ALA A 152 -2.91 -12.01 -8.38
C ALA A 152 -4.04 -12.79 -9.06
N SER A 153 -5.17 -13.02 -8.37
CA SER A 153 -6.34 -13.67 -8.95
C SER A 153 -6.97 -12.82 -10.06
N PHE A 154 -7.15 -11.53 -9.82
CA PHE A 154 -7.65 -10.59 -10.81
C PHE A 154 -6.78 -10.59 -12.08
N LEU A 155 -5.47 -10.53 -11.94
CA LEU A 155 -4.56 -10.52 -13.09
C LEU A 155 -4.57 -11.82 -13.89
N LYS A 156 -4.86 -12.96 -13.27
CA LYS A 156 -4.99 -14.27 -13.93
C LYS A 156 -6.33 -14.47 -14.64
N ALA A 157 -7.41 -13.80 -14.22
CA ALA A 157 -8.72 -13.94 -14.83
C ALA A 157 -8.67 -13.58 -16.32
N LYS A 158 -9.38 -14.33 -17.19
CA LYS A 158 -9.46 -14.04 -18.62
C LYS A 158 -10.26 -12.78 -18.88
N ASP A 159 -11.44 -12.68 -18.29
CA ASP A 159 -12.27 -11.49 -18.27
C ASP A 159 -12.03 -10.74 -16.96
N LYS A 160 -11.69 -9.46 -17.07
CA LYS A 160 -11.45 -8.57 -15.94
C LYS A 160 -12.74 -7.86 -15.48
N ALA A 161 -13.78 -7.85 -16.31
CA ALA A 161 -15.05 -7.16 -16.07
C ALA A 161 -14.85 -5.71 -15.57
N ILE A 162 -13.98 -4.95 -16.22
CA ILE A 162 -13.69 -3.54 -15.96
C ILE A 162 -13.76 -2.73 -17.25
N ASP A 163 -14.18 -1.48 -17.14
CA ASP A 163 -14.36 -0.56 -18.23
C ASP A 163 -14.01 0.89 -17.81
N ALA A 164 -14.32 1.87 -18.68
CA ALA A 164 -14.08 3.28 -18.40
C ALA A 164 -14.90 3.86 -17.23
N LYS A 165 -15.95 3.16 -16.80
CA LYS A 165 -16.76 3.49 -15.62
C LYS A 165 -16.36 2.71 -14.37
N THR A 166 -15.21 2.07 -14.39
CA THR A 166 -14.67 1.34 -13.24
C THR A 166 -13.63 2.16 -12.49
N VAL A 167 -13.80 2.25 -11.17
CA VAL A 167 -12.78 2.72 -10.23
C VAL A 167 -12.15 1.51 -9.57
N LEU A 168 -10.93 1.21 -9.96
CA LEU A 168 -10.14 0.09 -9.43
C LEU A 168 -9.33 0.57 -8.23
N VAL A 169 -9.70 0.14 -7.04
CA VAL A 169 -8.99 0.44 -5.80
C VAL A 169 -7.95 -0.65 -5.55
N ILE A 170 -6.69 -0.28 -5.41
CA ILE A 170 -5.61 -1.20 -4.99
C ILE A 170 -5.25 -0.86 -3.55
N ASP A 171 -5.75 -1.66 -2.62
CA ASP A 171 -5.47 -1.50 -1.19
C ASP A 171 -4.12 -2.11 -0.83
N GLU A 172 -3.50 -1.59 0.24
CA GLU A 172 -2.13 -1.93 0.67
C GLU A 172 -1.11 -1.82 -0.48
N ALA A 173 -1.22 -0.76 -1.28
CA ALA A 173 -0.37 -0.52 -2.44
C ALA A 173 1.13 -0.47 -2.11
N GLY A 174 1.50 -0.14 -0.86
CA GLY A 174 2.89 -0.13 -0.37
C GLY A 174 3.59 -1.49 -0.40
N VAL A 175 2.82 -2.60 -0.34
CA VAL A 175 3.35 -3.97 -0.40
C VAL A 175 3.15 -4.64 -1.77
N VAL A 176 2.63 -3.91 -2.76
CA VAL A 176 2.47 -4.44 -4.12
C VAL A 176 3.80 -4.37 -4.88
N PRO A 177 4.35 -5.49 -5.35
CA PRO A 177 5.61 -5.50 -6.10
C PRO A 177 5.45 -4.87 -7.49
N ALA A 178 6.56 -4.33 -8.03
CA ALA A 178 6.57 -3.62 -9.31
C ALA A 178 5.97 -4.44 -10.47
N ARG A 179 6.16 -5.75 -10.49
CA ARG A 179 5.60 -6.63 -11.52
C ARG A 179 4.07 -6.63 -11.54
N LEU A 180 3.44 -6.76 -10.38
CA LEU A 180 1.99 -6.79 -10.27
C LEU A 180 1.40 -5.40 -10.45
N MET A 181 2.06 -4.35 -9.95
CA MET A 181 1.65 -2.96 -10.17
C MET A 181 1.65 -2.62 -11.66
N GLN A 182 2.73 -2.92 -12.39
CA GLN A 182 2.80 -2.72 -13.84
C GLN A 182 1.62 -3.38 -14.55
N GLN A 183 1.38 -4.66 -14.28
CA GLN A 183 0.29 -5.41 -14.93
C GLN A 183 -1.10 -4.81 -14.62
N ALA A 184 -1.34 -4.41 -13.36
CA ALA A 184 -2.59 -3.79 -12.97
C ALA A 184 -2.83 -2.45 -13.67
N LEU A 185 -1.81 -1.60 -13.71
CA LEU A 185 -1.90 -0.30 -14.39
C LEU A 185 -2.12 -0.45 -15.90
N GLN A 186 -1.45 -1.40 -16.55
CA GLN A 186 -1.66 -1.70 -17.97
C GLN A 186 -3.08 -2.21 -18.27
N VAL A 187 -3.63 -3.07 -17.40
CA VAL A 187 -5.00 -3.57 -17.54
C VAL A 187 -6.00 -2.42 -17.38
N ALA A 188 -5.83 -1.57 -16.37
CA ALA A 188 -6.67 -0.40 -16.15
C ALA A 188 -6.59 0.61 -17.31
N GLU A 189 -5.39 0.87 -17.82
CA GLU A 189 -5.18 1.76 -18.98
C GLU A 189 -5.92 1.26 -20.21
N LYS A 190 -5.78 -0.03 -20.56
CA LYS A 190 -6.47 -0.64 -21.70
C LYS A 190 -7.99 -0.59 -21.58
N ALA A 191 -8.53 -0.73 -20.37
CA ALA A 191 -9.96 -0.65 -20.11
C ALA A 191 -10.49 0.78 -19.98
N GLY A 192 -9.62 1.80 -19.97
CA GLY A 192 -10.01 3.17 -19.66
C GLY A 192 -10.36 3.41 -18.19
N ALA A 193 -10.15 2.42 -17.33
CA ALA A 193 -10.50 2.47 -15.91
C ALA A 193 -9.61 3.43 -15.13
N ARG A 194 -10.15 3.93 -14.01
CA ARG A 194 -9.42 4.73 -13.03
C ARG A 194 -8.78 3.82 -11.97
N VAL A 195 -7.63 4.22 -11.45
CA VAL A 195 -6.92 3.50 -10.38
C VAL A 195 -6.72 4.42 -9.18
N VAL A 196 -7.13 3.94 -8.02
CA VAL A 196 -6.87 4.56 -6.71
C VAL A 196 -5.94 3.66 -5.93
N LEU A 197 -4.71 4.08 -5.73
CA LEU A 197 -3.73 3.37 -4.91
C LEU A 197 -3.88 3.80 -3.46
N VAL A 198 -4.22 2.88 -2.57
CA VAL A 198 -4.37 3.16 -1.14
C VAL A 198 -3.29 2.39 -0.39
N GLY A 199 -2.51 3.06 0.44
CA GLY A 199 -1.42 2.38 1.13
C GLY A 199 -0.69 3.25 2.12
N ASP A 200 0.39 2.69 2.64
CA ASP A 200 1.29 3.35 3.58
C ASP A 200 2.74 3.03 3.20
N THR A 201 3.51 4.06 2.86
CA THR A 201 4.93 3.92 2.50
C THR A 201 5.83 3.63 3.70
N ALA A 202 5.35 3.87 4.93
CA ALA A 202 6.09 3.63 6.17
C ALA A 202 5.94 2.19 6.70
N GLN A 203 4.94 1.42 6.21
CA GLN A 203 4.74 0.04 6.61
C GLN A 203 5.69 -0.95 5.92
N THR A 204 5.53 -2.23 6.23
CA THR A 204 6.30 -3.34 5.66
C THR A 204 6.27 -3.28 4.13
N LYS A 205 7.41 -3.46 3.50
CA LYS A 205 7.59 -3.37 2.05
C LYS A 205 7.44 -4.72 1.39
N ALA A 206 7.17 -4.72 0.07
CA ALA A 206 7.12 -5.94 -0.71
C ALA A 206 8.42 -6.75 -0.58
N ILE A 207 8.29 -8.07 -0.47
CA ILE A 207 9.43 -9.00 -0.48
C ILE A 207 10.05 -9.05 -1.88
N GLU A 208 9.23 -8.99 -2.95
CA GLU A 208 9.69 -8.88 -4.33
C GLU A 208 10.24 -7.47 -4.63
N ALA A 209 11.11 -7.37 -5.64
CA ALA A 209 11.80 -6.13 -5.99
C ALA A 209 10.86 -4.99 -6.43
N GLY A 210 11.27 -3.77 -6.08
CA GLY A 210 10.64 -2.53 -6.47
C GLY A 210 9.71 -1.94 -5.40
N ARG A 211 9.61 -0.61 -5.41
CA ARG A 211 8.73 0.17 -4.53
C ARG A 211 7.88 1.11 -5.37
N PRO A 212 6.98 0.58 -6.22
CA PRO A 212 6.28 1.40 -7.20
C PRO A 212 5.41 2.48 -6.55
N PHE A 213 4.81 2.22 -5.39
CA PHE A 213 3.98 3.18 -4.68
C PHE A 213 4.79 4.38 -4.17
N ASP A 214 5.98 4.14 -3.60
CA ASP A 214 6.92 5.18 -3.17
C ASP A 214 7.42 5.99 -4.39
N GLN A 215 7.81 5.28 -5.46
CA GLN A 215 8.35 5.90 -6.68
C GLN A 215 7.33 6.77 -7.40
N LEU A 216 6.07 6.34 -7.48
CA LEU A 216 4.97 7.11 -8.07
C LEU A 216 4.71 8.40 -7.28
N GLN A 217 4.70 8.34 -5.95
CA GLN A 217 4.55 9.53 -5.11
C GLN A 217 5.74 10.49 -5.27
N ALA A 218 6.97 9.97 -5.26
CA ALA A 218 8.18 10.77 -5.47
C ALA A 218 8.22 11.41 -6.88
N ALA A 219 7.62 10.78 -7.89
CA ALA A 219 7.49 11.30 -9.25
C ALA A 219 6.34 12.33 -9.42
N GLY A 220 5.64 12.70 -8.33
CA GLY A 220 4.61 13.73 -8.33
C GLY A 220 3.20 13.24 -8.70
N MET A 221 2.89 11.94 -8.50
CA MET A 221 1.52 11.44 -8.57
C MET A 221 0.63 12.19 -7.56
N SER A 222 -0.56 12.60 -8.01
CA SER A 222 -1.54 13.26 -7.12
C SER A 222 -1.89 12.36 -5.95
N THR A 223 -1.55 12.81 -4.74
CA THR A 223 -1.65 12.03 -3.50
C THR A 223 -2.34 12.82 -2.40
N ALA A 224 -3.44 12.29 -1.87
CA ALA A 224 -4.03 12.78 -0.63
C ALA A 224 -3.38 12.10 0.57
N ARG A 225 -3.21 12.83 1.68
CA ARG A 225 -2.59 12.33 2.90
C ARG A 225 -3.59 12.26 4.04
N MET A 226 -3.57 11.14 4.76
CA MET A 226 -4.38 10.87 5.94
C MET A 226 -3.43 10.60 7.11
N ASP A 227 -3.04 11.66 7.81
CA ASP A 227 -2.01 11.58 8.86
C ASP A 227 -2.62 11.46 10.26
N GLU A 228 -3.92 11.75 10.43
CA GLU A 228 -4.60 11.72 11.73
C GLU A 228 -5.00 10.31 12.13
N ILE A 229 -4.38 9.78 13.18
CA ILE A 229 -4.67 8.44 13.73
C ILE A 229 -5.98 8.48 14.51
N GLN A 230 -6.97 7.67 14.08
CA GLN A 230 -8.32 7.58 14.65
C GLN A 230 -8.52 6.32 15.52
N ARG A 231 -7.69 5.28 15.35
CA ARG A 231 -7.86 3.98 16.02
C ARG A 231 -7.62 4.08 17.52
N GLN A 232 -6.60 4.82 17.94
CA GLN A 232 -6.23 4.98 19.35
C GLN A 232 -7.06 6.11 19.98
N LYS A 233 -7.93 5.74 20.94
CA LYS A 233 -8.75 6.70 21.71
C LYS A 233 -8.04 7.18 22.98
N ASP A 234 -7.13 6.39 23.55
CA ASP A 234 -6.28 6.80 24.68
C ASP A 234 -5.25 7.85 24.18
N PRO A 235 -5.21 9.05 24.75
CA PRO A 235 -4.31 10.11 24.30
C PRO A 235 -2.82 9.74 24.38
N VAL A 236 -2.43 8.99 25.43
CA VAL A 236 -1.04 8.59 25.66
C VAL A 236 -0.63 7.56 24.61
N LEU A 237 -1.51 6.58 24.35
CA LEU A 237 -1.28 5.57 23.32
C LEU A 237 -1.26 6.20 21.92
N LYS A 238 -2.14 7.17 21.66
CA LYS A 238 -2.17 7.91 20.39
C LYS A 238 -0.85 8.63 20.16
N GLU A 239 -0.37 9.39 21.15
CA GLU A 239 0.93 10.09 21.07
C GLU A 239 2.09 9.11 20.85
N ALA A 240 2.11 7.97 21.56
CA ALA A 240 3.14 6.95 21.37
C ALA A 240 3.14 6.39 19.94
N VAL A 241 1.96 6.09 19.38
CA VAL A 241 1.84 5.58 18.00
C VAL A 241 2.23 6.64 16.97
N GLU A 242 1.89 7.91 17.19
CA GLU A 242 2.30 9.02 16.33
C GLU A 242 3.83 9.21 16.31
N LEU A 243 4.48 9.10 17.48
CA LEU A 243 5.93 9.13 17.58
C LEU A 243 6.59 7.94 16.85
N ALA A 244 6.04 6.73 17.01
CA ALA A 244 6.51 5.55 16.30
C ALA A 244 6.38 5.70 14.78
N ALA A 245 5.25 6.23 14.30
CA ALA A 245 4.99 6.48 12.88
C ALA A 245 5.99 7.49 12.27
N LYS A 246 6.48 8.43 13.07
CA LYS A 246 7.52 9.40 12.69
C LYS A 246 8.95 8.85 12.83
N GLY A 247 9.12 7.58 13.22
CA GLY A 247 10.43 6.95 13.44
C GLY A 247 11.09 7.28 14.79
N ALA A 248 10.42 8.04 15.66
CA ALA A 248 10.90 8.38 17.00
C ALA A 248 10.62 7.25 18.00
N THR A 249 11.17 6.05 17.74
CA THR A 249 10.84 4.81 18.46
C THR A 249 11.12 4.90 19.96
N THR A 250 12.28 5.45 20.36
CA THR A 250 12.63 5.61 21.79
C THR A 250 11.62 6.50 22.50
N ALA A 251 11.33 7.67 21.94
CA ALA A 251 10.35 8.60 22.50
C ALA A 251 8.93 8.00 22.56
N SER A 252 8.56 7.15 21.60
CA SER A 252 7.31 6.38 21.62
C SER A 252 7.26 5.42 22.80
N LEU A 253 8.33 4.65 23.03
CA LEU A 253 8.41 3.71 24.15
C LEU A 253 8.38 4.41 25.51
N ASP A 254 9.01 5.57 25.63
CA ASP A 254 9.02 6.37 26.88
C ASP A 254 7.62 6.87 27.28
N ARG A 255 6.68 6.97 26.32
CA ARG A 255 5.27 7.31 26.58
C ARG A 255 4.44 6.14 27.09
N MET A 256 4.91 4.91 26.91
CA MET A 256 4.16 3.71 27.32
C MET A 256 4.22 3.52 28.85
N LYS A 257 3.06 3.57 29.50
CA LYS A 257 2.94 3.42 30.97
C LYS A 257 3.31 2.03 31.48
N ARG A 258 3.30 1.02 30.61
CA ARG A 258 3.60 -0.38 30.93
C ARG A 258 4.51 -0.97 29.87
N LEU A 259 5.81 -0.74 30.02
CA LEU A 259 6.83 -1.39 29.23
C LEU A 259 7.49 -2.50 30.06
N VAL A 260 7.44 -3.73 29.59
CA VAL A 260 8.16 -4.85 30.20
C VAL A 260 9.32 -5.21 29.28
N GLN A 261 10.53 -4.90 29.72
CA GLN A 261 11.74 -5.29 29.00
C GLN A 261 12.15 -6.70 29.43
N VAL A 262 12.24 -7.61 28.46
CA VAL A 262 12.70 -8.99 28.69
C VAL A 262 13.84 -9.29 27.72
N GLU A 263 15.04 -9.48 28.26
CA GLU A 263 16.27 -9.64 27.45
C GLU A 263 16.31 -11.00 26.75
N ASN A 264 15.86 -12.05 27.44
CA ASN A 264 15.93 -13.42 26.95
C ASN A 264 14.68 -13.79 26.12
N ALA A 265 14.91 -14.36 24.91
CA ALA A 265 13.82 -14.78 24.02
C ALA A 265 12.94 -15.91 24.59
N HIS A 266 13.49 -16.78 25.45
CA HIS A 266 12.74 -17.84 26.14
C HIS A 266 11.81 -17.25 27.20
N GLU A 267 12.31 -16.33 28.00
CA GLU A 267 11.52 -15.60 29.00
C GLU A 267 10.40 -14.77 28.39
N ARG A 268 10.65 -14.12 27.24
CA ARG A 268 9.62 -13.39 26.48
C ARG A 268 8.44 -14.26 26.12
N ARG A 269 8.69 -15.50 25.67
CA ARG A 269 7.62 -16.46 25.33
C ARG A 269 6.78 -16.86 26.54
N GLY A 270 7.38 -16.91 27.73
CA GLY A 270 6.68 -17.20 28.99
C GLY A 270 6.00 -15.98 29.62
N ALA A 271 6.49 -14.77 29.35
CA ALA A 271 5.94 -13.54 29.92
C ALA A 271 4.59 -13.16 29.29
N VAL A 272 4.43 -13.32 27.98
CA VAL A 272 3.20 -12.96 27.24
C VAL A 272 1.96 -13.71 27.77
N PRO A 273 1.95 -15.05 27.89
CA PRO A 273 0.81 -15.76 28.47
C PRO A 273 0.48 -15.36 29.92
N LYS A 274 1.49 -15.14 30.74
CA LYS A 274 1.31 -14.69 32.16
C LYS A 274 0.64 -13.33 32.21
N TYR A 275 1.01 -12.41 31.30
CA TYR A 275 0.39 -11.10 31.21
C TYR A 275 -1.05 -11.18 30.71
N LEU A 276 -1.32 -11.98 29.66
CA LEU A 276 -2.65 -12.16 29.10
C LEU A 276 -3.65 -12.74 30.10
N VAL A 277 -3.21 -13.65 31.00
CA VAL A 277 -4.07 -14.21 32.04
C VAL A 277 -4.54 -13.15 33.03
N GLN A 278 -3.76 -12.08 33.27
CA GLN A 278 -4.11 -10.98 34.17
C GLN A 278 -5.15 -10.01 33.57
N ILE A 279 -5.40 -10.07 32.25
CA ILE A 279 -6.39 -9.23 31.59
C ILE A 279 -7.77 -9.89 31.71
N PRO A 280 -8.83 -9.15 32.09
CA PRO A 280 -10.19 -9.68 32.12
C PRO A 280 -10.58 -10.33 30.80
N ALA A 281 -11.30 -11.45 30.83
CA ALA A 281 -11.64 -12.23 29.64
C ALA A 281 -12.33 -11.39 28.55
N ALA A 282 -13.21 -10.45 28.93
CA ALA A 282 -13.90 -9.55 28.01
C ALA A 282 -12.97 -8.53 27.29
N GLU A 283 -11.77 -8.31 27.80
CA GLU A 283 -10.79 -7.38 27.24
C GLU A 283 -9.70 -8.08 26.42
N ARG A 284 -9.53 -9.41 26.57
CA ARG A 284 -8.46 -10.18 25.91
C ARG A 284 -8.56 -10.13 24.40
N GLU A 285 -9.76 -10.20 23.84
CA GLU A 285 -9.99 -10.12 22.39
C GLU A 285 -9.64 -8.75 21.79
N ARG A 286 -9.60 -7.70 22.62
CA ARG A 286 -9.23 -6.33 22.21
C ARG A 286 -7.74 -6.04 22.41
N THR A 287 -6.99 -6.95 23.01
CA THR A 287 -5.58 -6.78 23.38
C THR A 287 -4.63 -7.49 22.40
N LEU A 288 -5.12 -8.38 21.56
CA LEU A 288 -4.42 -9.07 20.47
C LEU A 288 -4.81 -8.46 19.12
#